data_5c9913faebc8a062357f9398146b7481
#
_entry.id   5c9913faebc8a062357f9398146b7481
#
_cell.length_a   1.000
_cell.length_b   1.000
_cell.length_c   1.000
_cell.angle_alpha   90.00
_cell.angle_beta   90.00
_cell.angle_gamma   90.00
#
_symmetry.space_group_name_H-M   'P 1'
#
loop_
_entity.id
_entity.type
_entity.pdbx_description
1 polymer ?
#
loop_
_entity_poly.entity_id
_entity_poly.type
_entity_poly.pdbx_seq_one_letter_code
_entity_poly.pdbx_strand_id
1 'polypeptide(L)'
;LIPPHASVGSAVGFLSAPLAFEALRSITMKLTRDCFDAQAVNAIYRSLWHQSVSVVAAGAARWKPGRPAKERRRAYGRYVGQGREVVIDLPNRDLGNEDVSMLRAAFDEAYQRLFFRGVPEDVEIRTWALEIVADSDPLAWPRERLKESRKKARTS
;
A
#
# COMPACT_ATOMS: atom_id res chain seq x y z
N LEU A 1 23.86 -28.66 12.52
CA LEU A 1 24.36 -28.00 11.30
C LEU A 1 23.77 -26.62 11.23
N ILE A 2 24.56 -25.58 11.53
CA ILE A 2 24.15 -24.18 11.36
C ILE A 2 24.41 -23.83 9.89
N PRO A 3 23.41 -23.40 9.11
CA PRO A 3 23.63 -23.03 7.72
C PRO A 3 24.60 -21.84 7.64
N PRO A 4 25.56 -21.84 6.72
CA PRO A 4 26.46 -20.71 6.52
C PRO A 4 25.60 -19.46 6.17
N HIS A 5 25.86 -18.34 6.84
CA HIS A 5 25.17 -17.06 6.74
C HIS A 5 23.87 -16.92 7.56
N ALA A 6 23.61 -17.76 8.56
CA ALA A 6 22.43 -17.59 9.45
C ALA A 6 22.39 -16.21 10.13
N SER A 7 23.54 -15.59 10.40
CA SER A 7 23.65 -14.27 11.03
C SER A 7 23.39 -13.08 10.10
N VAL A 8 23.45 -13.25 8.79
CA VAL A 8 23.19 -12.18 7.79
C VAL A 8 21.87 -12.36 7.06
N GLY A 9 21.13 -13.45 7.30
CA GLY A 9 19.88 -13.74 6.59
C GLY A 9 18.82 -12.66 6.77
N SER A 10 18.69 -12.07 7.95
CA SER A 10 17.73 -10.99 8.21
C SER A 10 18.14 -9.68 7.51
N ALA A 11 19.42 -9.34 7.47
CA ALA A 11 19.91 -8.15 6.78
C ALA A 11 19.74 -8.26 5.26
N VAL A 12 19.99 -9.44 4.68
CA VAL A 12 19.75 -9.70 3.24
C VAL A 12 18.27 -9.62 2.91
N GLY A 13 17.39 -10.16 3.76
CA GLY A 13 15.93 -10.05 3.60
C GLY A 13 15.46 -8.61 3.64
N PHE A 14 16.00 -7.79 4.54
CA PHE A 14 15.67 -6.37 4.63
C PHE A 14 16.13 -5.57 3.41
N LEU A 15 17.32 -5.85 2.90
CA LEU A 15 17.85 -5.20 1.67
C LEU A 15 17.13 -5.64 0.39
N SER A 16 16.39 -6.74 0.43
CA SER A 16 15.62 -7.26 -0.70
C SER A 16 14.14 -6.84 -0.64
N ALA A 17 13.71 -6.17 0.43
CA ALA A 17 12.35 -5.70 0.57
C ALA A 17 12.03 -4.64 -0.51
N PRO A 18 10.85 -4.70 -1.15
CA PRO A 18 10.43 -3.66 -2.06
C PRO A 18 10.27 -2.33 -1.32
N LEU A 19 10.70 -1.23 -1.96
CA LEU A 19 10.46 0.09 -1.41
C LEU A 19 8.98 0.42 -1.57
N ALA A 20 8.29 0.57 -0.45
CA ALA A 20 6.90 1.01 -0.40
C ALA A 20 6.82 2.39 0.25
N PHE A 21 6.00 3.26 -0.31
CA PHE A 21 5.69 4.56 0.24
C PHE A 21 4.18 4.74 0.33
N GLU A 22 3.70 5.14 1.49
CA GLU A 22 2.30 5.44 1.72
C GLU A 22 2.11 6.93 1.99
N ALA A 23 1.21 7.55 1.25
CA ALA A 23 0.77 8.92 1.46
C ALA A 23 -0.68 8.92 1.93
N LEU A 24 -1.00 9.81 2.87
CA LEU A 24 -2.30 9.92 3.52
C LEU A 24 -2.85 11.33 3.39
N ARG A 25 -4.18 11.44 3.23
CA ARG A 25 -4.90 12.72 3.28
C ARG A 25 -6.16 12.56 4.13
N SER A 26 -6.24 13.30 5.22
CA SER A 26 -7.43 13.31 6.08
C SER A 26 -8.41 14.38 5.61
N ILE A 27 -9.50 13.94 4.99
CA ILE A 27 -10.65 14.76 4.59
C ILE A 27 -11.88 13.91 4.84
N THR A 28 -12.74 14.37 5.75
CA THR A 28 -13.96 13.65 6.09
C THR A 28 -15.02 13.82 5.01
N MET A 29 -15.60 12.71 4.56
CA MET A 29 -16.67 12.67 3.55
C MET A 29 -17.66 11.58 3.91
N LYS A 30 -18.96 11.91 3.96
CA LYS A 30 -20.02 10.92 4.16
C LYS A 30 -20.24 10.09 2.90
N LEU A 31 -20.45 8.78 3.07
CA LEU A 31 -20.79 7.85 1.99
C LEU A 31 -22.31 7.83 1.74
N THR A 32 -22.87 8.98 1.41
CA THR A 32 -24.26 9.12 0.97
C THR A 32 -24.29 9.72 -0.44
N ARG A 33 -25.35 9.47 -1.20
CA ARG A 33 -25.47 9.96 -2.59
C ARG A 33 -25.34 11.48 -2.70
N ASP A 34 -25.83 12.20 -1.70
CA ASP A 34 -25.88 13.66 -1.71
C ASP A 34 -24.57 14.30 -1.21
N CYS A 35 -23.72 13.55 -0.50
CA CYS A 35 -22.52 14.09 0.13
C CYS A 35 -21.22 13.55 -0.50
N PHE A 36 -21.29 12.46 -1.28
CA PHE A 36 -20.11 11.88 -1.91
C PHE A 36 -19.73 12.67 -3.16
N ASP A 37 -18.52 13.23 -3.15
CA ASP A 37 -17.94 13.96 -4.26
C ASP A 37 -16.78 13.15 -4.87
N ALA A 38 -17.09 12.41 -5.93
CA ALA A 38 -16.12 11.59 -6.63
C ALA A 38 -14.98 12.43 -7.25
N GLN A 39 -15.27 13.66 -7.72
CA GLN A 39 -14.24 14.52 -8.31
C GLN A 39 -13.23 14.96 -7.26
N ALA A 40 -13.69 15.32 -6.06
CA ALA A 40 -12.82 15.66 -4.94
C ALA A 40 -11.96 14.47 -4.53
N VAL A 41 -12.52 13.25 -4.44
CA VAL A 41 -11.77 12.03 -4.12
C VAL A 41 -10.71 11.73 -5.18
N ASN A 42 -11.06 11.82 -6.46
CA ASN A 42 -10.09 11.62 -7.55
C ASN A 42 -8.97 12.67 -7.54
N ALA A 43 -9.27 13.91 -7.19
CA ALA A 43 -8.26 14.96 -7.03
C ALA A 43 -7.31 14.67 -5.85
N ILE A 44 -7.84 14.12 -4.73
CA ILE A 44 -7.03 13.66 -3.60
C ILE A 44 -6.05 12.59 -4.07
N TYR A 45 -6.50 11.52 -4.75
CA TYR A 45 -5.62 10.45 -5.20
C TYR A 45 -4.59 10.92 -6.22
N ARG A 46 -4.94 11.82 -7.15
CA ARG A 46 -3.97 12.44 -8.05
C ARG A 46 -2.89 13.21 -7.30
N SER A 47 -3.26 13.99 -6.29
CA SER A 47 -2.32 14.74 -5.46
C SER A 47 -1.39 13.80 -4.67
N LEU A 48 -1.94 12.75 -4.04
CA LEU A 48 -1.18 11.74 -3.31
C LEU A 48 -0.21 11.00 -4.24
N TRP A 49 -0.65 10.67 -5.45
CA TRP A 49 0.18 10.00 -6.45
C TRP A 49 1.40 10.86 -6.84
N HIS A 50 1.20 12.13 -7.18
CA HIS A 50 2.29 13.05 -7.51
C HIS A 50 3.29 13.19 -6.35
N GLN A 51 2.80 13.32 -5.13
CA GLN A 51 3.63 13.39 -3.93
C GLN A 51 4.42 12.09 -3.72
N SER A 52 3.79 10.94 -3.85
CA SER A 52 4.41 9.64 -3.63
C SER A 52 5.47 9.31 -4.67
N VAL A 53 5.20 9.56 -5.94
CA VAL A 53 6.15 9.33 -7.04
C VAL A 53 7.42 10.15 -6.86
N SER A 54 7.31 11.41 -6.44
CA SER A 54 8.48 12.26 -6.22
C SER A 54 9.37 11.74 -5.08
N VAL A 55 8.77 11.23 -4.00
CA VAL A 55 9.51 10.65 -2.86
C VAL A 55 10.15 9.32 -3.23
N VAL A 56 9.41 8.44 -3.91
CA VAL A 56 9.94 7.15 -4.38
C VAL A 56 11.09 7.36 -5.36
N ALA A 57 10.97 8.33 -6.28
CA ALA A 57 12.03 8.68 -7.23
C ALA A 57 13.29 9.20 -6.53
N ALA A 58 13.13 10.00 -5.47
CA ALA A 58 14.26 10.54 -4.69
C ALA A 58 14.93 9.47 -3.81
N GLY A 59 14.14 8.53 -3.26
CA GLY A 59 14.63 7.49 -2.32
C GLY A 59 15.21 6.25 -2.98
N ALA A 60 14.80 5.95 -4.20
CA ALA A 60 15.22 4.74 -4.89
C ALA A 60 16.27 5.03 -5.96
N ALA A 61 17.55 4.96 -5.59
CA ALA A 61 18.67 5.03 -6.55
C ALA A 61 18.57 3.99 -7.69
N ARG A 62 17.70 2.98 -7.55
CA ARG A 62 17.43 1.91 -8.51
C ARG A 62 16.06 1.99 -9.19
N TRP A 63 15.20 2.89 -8.73
CA TRP A 63 13.89 3.08 -9.38
C TRP A 63 14.08 3.91 -10.63
N LYS A 64 13.87 3.29 -11.78
CA LYS A 64 13.88 4.00 -13.06
C LYS A 64 12.48 4.56 -13.29
N PRO A 65 12.33 5.88 -13.54
CA PRO A 65 11.06 6.43 -13.98
C PRO A 65 10.56 5.67 -15.22
N GLY A 66 9.33 5.15 -15.17
CA GLY A 66 8.75 4.34 -16.24
C GLY A 66 8.64 2.84 -15.93
N ARG A 67 9.20 2.33 -14.82
CA ARG A 67 8.83 1.00 -14.33
C ARG A 67 7.45 1.03 -13.67
N PRO A 68 6.61 0.01 -13.88
CA PRO A 68 5.30 -0.06 -13.26
C PRO A 68 5.46 -0.14 -11.73
N ALA A 69 4.99 0.88 -11.04
CA ALA A 69 4.78 0.81 -9.59
C ALA A 69 3.41 0.18 -9.34
N LYS A 70 3.31 -0.69 -8.36
CA LYS A 70 2.00 -1.20 -7.91
C LYS A 70 1.36 -0.12 -7.05
N GLU A 71 0.22 0.36 -7.51
CA GLU A 71 -0.62 1.31 -6.80
C GLU A 71 -1.69 0.55 -6.01
N ARG A 72 -1.89 0.95 -4.76
CA ARG A 72 -2.99 0.46 -3.93
C ARG A 72 -3.67 1.64 -3.26
N ARG A 73 -4.96 1.79 -3.55
CA ARG A 73 -5.81 2.82 -2.94
C ARG A 73 -6.58 2.23 -1.78
N ARG A 74 -6.57 2.93 -0.66
CA ARG A 74 -7.30 2.56 0.56
C ARG A 74 -8.02 3.76 1.12
N ALA A 75 -9.09 3.49 1.86
CA ALA A 75 -9.78 4.51 2.65
C ALA A 75 -10.04 3.97 4.06
N TYR A 76 -10.00 4.87 5.03
CA TYR A 76 -10.30 4.58 6.43
C TYR A 76 -11.65 5.20 6.75
N GLY A 77 -12.63 4.36 7.03
CA GLY A 77 -14.00 4.74 7.31
C GLY A 77 -14.49 4.27 8.66
N ARG A 78 -15.54 4.90 9.13
CA ARG A 78 -16.24 4.51 10.36
C ARG A 78 -17.72 4.84 10.25
N TYR A 79 -18.53 4.26 11.11
CA TYR A 79 -19.86 4.79 11.32
C TYR A 79 -19.77 6.15 12.01
N VAL A 80 -20.64 7.07 11.63
CA VAL A 80 -20.72 8.41 12.21
C VAL A 80 -20.90 8.30 13.74
N GLY A 81 -20.08 9.03 14.49
CA GLY A 81 -20.10 8.99 15.97
C GLY A 81 -19.32 7.84 16.62
N GLN A 82 -18.81 6.87 15.84
CA GLN A 82 -17.98 5.80 16.40
C GLN A 82 -16.49 6.14 16.34
N GLY A 83 -15.71 5.59 17.30
CA GLY A 83 -14.27 5.85 17.39
C GLY A 83 -13.40 4.90 16.55
N ARG A 84 -13.93 3.76 16.09
CA ARG A 84 -13.15 2.73 15.39
C ARG A 84 -13.26 2.88 13.89
N GLU A 85 -12.12 2.93 13.22
CA GLU A 85 -12.03 2.98 11.75
C GLU A 85 -11.77 1.58 11.18
N VAL A 86 -12.31 1.31 10.02
CA VAL A 86 -12.05 0.13 9.20
C VAL A 86 -11.41 0.56 7.90
N VAL A 87 -10.49 -0.27 7.42
CA VAL A 87 -9.81 -0.07 6.15
C VAL A 87 -10.59 -0.76 5.04
N ILE A 88 -10.84 -0.04 3.96
CA ILE A 88 -11.40 -0.59 2.73
C ILE A 88 -10.42 -0.38 1.57
N ASP A 89 -10.29 -1.39 0.72
CA ASP A 89 -9.53 -1.27 -0.52
C ASP A 89 -10.43 -0.64 -1.60
N LEU A 90 -9.86 0.26 -2.38
CA LEU A 90 -10.54 0.91 -3.48
C LEU A 90 -9.96 0.45 -4.83
N PRO A 91 -10.76 0.50 -5.91
CA PRO A 91 -10.25 0.20 -7.25
C PRO A 91 -9.25 1.27 -7.72
N ASN A 92 -8.23 0.82 -8.48
CA ASN A 92 -7.22 1.71 -9.08
C ASN A 92 -7.76 2.35 -10.37
N ARG A 93 -8.84 3.11 -10.25
CA ARG A 93 -9.44 3.91 -11.32
C ARG A 93 -10.08 5.16 -10.73
N ASP A 94 -10.42 6.10 -11.57
CA ASP A 94 -11.25 7.21 -11.13
C ASP A 94 -12.63 6.70 -10.71
N LEU A 95 -13.15 7.26 -9.62
CA LEU A 95 -14.47 6.94 -9.07
C LEU A 95 -15.52 7.85 -9.69
N GLY A 96 -16.72 7.30 -9.87
CA GLY A 96 -17.93 8.08 -10.16
C GLY A 96 -18.79 8.23 -8.90
N ASN A 97 -19.78 9.14 -8.95
CA ASN A 97 -20.71 9.31 -7.82
C ASN A 97 -21.59 8.06 -7.60
N GLU A 98 -21.79 7.25 -8.62
CA GLU A 98 -22.45 5.94 -8.55
C GLU A 98 -21.70 4.92 -7.71
N ASP A 99 -20.39 5.07 -7.57
CA ASP A 99 -19.54 4.15 -6.78
C ASP A 99 -19.80 4.22 -5.27
N VAL A 100 -20.56 5.19 -4.78
CA VAL A 100 -20.89 5.32 -3.35
C VAL A 100 -21.52 4.05 -2.78
N SER A 101 -22.35 3.36 -3.56
CA SER A 101 -23.00 2.11 -3.14
C SER A 101 -21.97 0.97 -3.00
N MET A 102 -21.01 0.89 -3.92
CA MET A 102 -19.92 -0.07 -3.87
C MET A 102 -19.01 0.20 -2.67
N LEU A 103 -18.66 1.46 -2.41
CA LEU A 103 -17.82 1.85 -1.26
C LEU A 103 -18.52 1.52 0.07
N ARG A 104 -19.84 1.78 0.14
CA ARG A 104 -20.64 1.45 1.30
C ARG A 104 -20.67 -0.07 1.54
N ALA A 105 -20.89 -0.87 0.52
CA ALA A 105 -20.87 -2.33 0.62
C ALA A 105 -19.51 -2.86 1.07
N ALA A 106 -18.41 -2.33 0.52
CA ALA A 106 -17.06 -2.71 0.91
C ALA A 106 -16.77 -2.36 2.39
N PHE A 107 -17.28 -1.22 2.87
CA PHE A 107 -17.17 -0.85 4.27
C PHE A 107 -17.97 -1.81 5.17
N ASP A 108 -19.24 -2.08 4.84
CA ASP A 108 -20.11 -2.94 5.63
C ASP A 108 -19.51 -4.37 5.71
N GLU A 109 -18.96 -4.89 4.62
CA GLU A 109 -18.27 -6.19 4.60
C GLU A 109 -17.03 -6.18 5.50
N ALA A 110 -16.18 -5.16 5.38
CA ALA A 110 -14.97 -5.05 6.21
C ALA A 110 -15.31 -4.91 7.70
N TYR A 111 -16.34 -4.12 8.00
CA TYR A 111 -16.82 -3.93 9.36
C TYR A 111 -17.39 -5.22 9.95
N GLN A 112 -18.24 -5.94 9.19
CA GLN A 112 -18.83 -7.21 9.62
C GLN A 112 -17.75 -8.27 9.85
N ARG A 113 -16.70 -8.31 9.03
CA ARG A 113 -15.58 -9.24 9.22
C ARG A 113 -14.82 -9.02 10.52
N LEU A 114 -14.73 -7.75 10.98
CA LEU A 114 -13.99 -7.40 12.19
C LEU A 114 -14.86 -7.45 13.45
N PHE A 115 -16.15 -7.09 13.36
CA PHE A 115 -17.02 -6.90 14.52
C PHE A 115 -18.22 -7.82 14.56
N PHE A 116 -18.39 -8.71 13.56
CA PHE A 116 -19.45 -9.72 13.46
C PHE A 116 -20.88 -9.14 13.51
N ARG A 117 -21.05 -7.85 13.24
CA ARG A 117 -22.34 -7.16 13.18
C ARG A 117 -22.30 -6.00 12.20
N GLY A 118 -23.44 -5.72 11.57
CA GLY A 118 -23.68 -4.47 10.83
C GLY A 118 -24.48 -3.50 11.69
N VAL A 119 -24.36 -2.21 11.42
CA VAL A 119 -25.13 -1.15 12.07
C VAL A 119 -25.79 -0.31 10.96
N PRO A 120 -27.10 0.01 11.05
CA PRO A 120 -27.79 0.78 10.03
C PRO A 120 -27.54 2.29 10.21
N GLU A 121 -26.30 2.70 10.33
CA GLU A 121 -25.88 4.09 10.51
C GLU A 121 -25.16 4.62 9.28
N ASP A 122 -25.06 5.95 9.17
CA ASP A 122 -24.26 6.60 8.14
C ASP A 122 -22.77 6.27 8.32
N VAL A 123 -22.09 6.11 7.19
CA VAL A 123 -20.64 5.90 7.13
C VAL A 123 -19.97 7.19 6.68
N GLU A 124 -18.87 7.50 7.30
CA GLU A 124 -17.95 8.56 6.87
C GLU A 124 -16.54 8.00 6.62
N ILE A 125 -15.95 8.37 5.49
CA ILE A 125 -14.52 8.18 5.27
C ILE A 125 -13.78 9.36 5.90
N ARG A 126 -12.71 9.08 6.61
CA ARG A 126 -11.90 10.09 7.30
C ARG A 126 -10.54 10.30 6.67
N THR A 127 -9.96 9.23 6.14
CA THR A 127 -8.62 9.28 5.58
C THR A 127 -8.56 8.49 4.28
N TRP A 128 -7.94 9.08 3.28
CA TRP A 128 -7.67 8.52 1.98
C TRP A 128 -6.18 8.20 1.91
N ALA A 129 -5.83 6.98 1.53
CA ALA A 129 -4.46 6.47 1.51
C ALA A 129 -4.07 5.95 0.14
N LEU A 130 -2.86 6.29 -0.28
CA LEU A 130 -2.25 5.76 -1.48
C LEU A 130 -0.92 5.11 -1.13
N GLU A 131 -0.79 3.82 -1.41
CA GLU A 131 0.46 3.09 -1.29
C GLU A 131 1.04 2.87 -2.70
N ILE A 132 2.29 3.24 -2.88
CA ILE A 132 3.07 2.95 -4.09
C ILE A 132 4.20 2.02 -3.71
N VAL A 133 4.23 0.85 -4.33
CA VAL A 133 5.29 -0.14 -4.18
C VAL A 133 6.15 -0.11 -5.42
N ALA A 134 7.40 0.30 -5.27
CA ALA A 134 8.37 0.26 -6.36
C ALA A 134 8.71 -1.20 -6.68
N ASP A 135 8.60 -1.57 -7.95
CA ASP A 135 9.11 -2.86 -8.42
C ASP A 135 10.65 -2.79 -8.42
N SER A 136 11.25 -3.23 -7.31
CA SER A 136 12.69 -3.35 -7.21
C SER A 136 13.10 -4.72 -7.74
N ASP A 137 14.04 -4.76 -8.69
CA ASP A 137 14.70 -6.02 -9.00
C ASP A 137 15.24 -6.60 -7.69
N PRO A 138 14.93 -7.86 -7.36
CA PRO A 138 15.57 -8.50 -6.23
C PRO A 138 17.07 -8.35 -6.44
N LEU A 139 17.78 -7.95 -5.36
CA LEU A 139 19.24 -7.87 -5.40
C LEU A 139 19.77 -9.18 -5.98
N ALA A 140 20.22 -9.13 -7.23
CA ALA A 140 20.93 -10.24 -7.83
C ALA A 140 22.22 -10.40 -7.00
N TRP A 141 22.15 -11.27 -6.01
CA TRP A 141 23.33 -11.64 -5.23
C TRP A 141 24.34 -12.21 -6.22
N PRO A 142 25.58 -11.70 -6.27
CA PRO A 142 26.60 -12.23 -7.15
C PRO A 142 26.88 -13.68 -6.77
N ARG A 143 26.27 -14.63 -7.47
CA ARG A 143 26.47 -16.08 -7.26
C ARG A 143 27.93 -16.52 -7.51
N GLU A 144 28.72 -15.66 -8.12
CA GLU A 144 30.10 -15.97 -8.49
C GLU A 144 31.07 -16.04 -7.27
N ARG A 145 30.88 -15.20 -6.26
CA ARG A 145 31.76 -15.24 -5.05
C ARG A 145 31.66 -16.53 -4.22
N LEU A 146 30.53 -17.23 -4.35
CA LEU A 146 30.36 -18.53 -3.65
C LEU A 146 31.14 -19.66 -4.29
N LYS A 147 31.47 -19.56 -5.57
CA LYS A 147 32.26 -20.58 -6.26
C LYS A 147 33.77 -20.47 -5.94
N GLU A 148 34.27 -19.25 -5.77
CA GLU A 148 35.70 -19.02 -5.44
C GLU A 148 36.05 -19.42 -4.01
N SER A 149 35.16 -19.10 -3.03
CA SER A 149 35.41 -19.51 -1.64
C SER A 149 35.37 -21.03 -1.44
N ARG A 150 34.50 -21.73 -2.21
CA ARG A 150 34.48 -23.20 -2.21
C ARG A 150 35.73 -23.83 -2.86
N LYS A 151 36.35 -23.15 -3.82
CA LYS A 151 37.56 -23.64 -4.47
C LYS A 151 38.78 -23.48 -3.56
N LYS A 152 38.86 -22.37 -2.80
CA LYS A 152 39.92 -22.13 -1.80
C LYS A 152 39.84 -23.08 -0.60
N ALA A 153 38.64 -23.43 -0.14
CA ALA A 153 38.46 -24.34 1.01
C ALA A 153 38.73 -25.83 0.69
N ARG A 154 38.90 -26.20 -0.57
CA ARG A 154 39.23 -27.57 -1.00
C ARG A 154 40.73 -27.77 -1.31
N THR A 155 41.56 -26.73 -1.20
CA THR A 155 42.98 -26.74 -1.53
C THR A 155 43.87 -26.45 -0.28
N SER A 156 43.27 -26.37 0.90
CA SER A 156 43.91 -26.43 2.23
C SER A 156 43.42 -27.69 2.93
#